data_b75f2b71ee246a258599e6cc27936ac0
#
_entry.id   b75f2b71ee246a258599e6cc27936ac0
#
_cell.length_a   1.000
_cell.length_b   1.000
_cell.length_c   1.000
_cell.angle_alpha   90.00
_cell.angle_beta   90.00
_cell.angle_gamma   90.00
#
_symmetry.space_group_name_H-M   'P 1'
#
loop_
_entity.id
_entity.type
_entity.pdbx_description
1 polymer ?
#
loop_
_entity_poly.entity_id
_entity_poly.type
_entity_poly.pdbx_seq_one_letter_code
_entity_poly.pdbx_strand_id
1 'polypeptide(L)'
;MDCLTTDGNRILPSLQSAFCYWREKNEHKKEIDRAVRRIAALDKNTAPKTPSEQDQIIANVEDAFSKMSFNFSNTTSITLSQNGKKRLVKQYNDLYSAENVLCHCIKQILDRVFKVKYPNRNKISRDLFSTLSATIQMSDFTIVKFDFKDYFNSISSIYVFEKYLKENLLNRYEKDLIKSFVNSTKYAYAGLCTSNAIAEIIAKYFDEAVHQVFASNGLIFYERYIDDGILILNEHMEENEVKSILESILSCIFHDNSFKCVKCRTKFNSKKFKYISRRKILAQKCSFDFLGYEFWFASKSAKHGVEIEIKYGITQEKRKKYNDRLDRLISCYTDPASSDYNKLELLRHRIAAFSSREVYLTKHFRSNVWRVKGFISNYGELRYLLDSGLIETSTEEYLKSTIDEAFNRAGIDKPYFLMGGGKMNCGYNLYGNMKTNKTILLVDHIGYDYKSLVALCKQIGINNIDASGKRRGYGTLVRDYLIKA
;
A
#
# COMPACT_ATOMS: atom_id res chain seq x y z
N MET A 1 17.65 -15.27 33.29
CA MET A 1 18.40 -16.42 32.74
C MET A 1 19.86 -16.23 33.10
N ASP A 2 20.35 -16.99 34.00
CA ASP A 2 21.75 -17.00 34.38
C ASP A 2 22.56 -17.65 33.25
N CYS A 3 23.47 -16.88 32.63
CA CYS A 3 24.41 -17.44 31.69
C CYS A 3 25.50 -18.20 32.49
N LEU A 4 25.48 -19.50 32.39
CA LEU A 4 26.57 -20.35 32.89
C LEU A 4 27.60 -20.54 31.76
N THR A 5 28.88 -20.37 32.06
CA THR A 5 29.95 -20.88 31.17
C THR A 5 30.03 -22.41 31.31
N THR A 6 30.65 -23.08 30.36
CA THR A 6 30.87 -24.54 30.34
C THR A 6 31.56 -25.09 31.60
N ASP A 7 32.20 -24.21 32.38
CA ASP A 7 32.91 -24.58 33.62
C ASP A 7 32.13 -24.28 34.90
N GLY A 8 30.84 -23.94 34.80
CA GLY A 8 29.97 -23.72 35.97
C GLY A 8 30.21 -22.44 36.75
N ASN A 9 31.13 -21.56 36.33
CA ASN A 9 31.40 -20.29 36.99
C ASN A 9 30.39 -19.22 36.56
N ARG A 10 29.76 -18.54 37.52
CA ARG A 10 28.90 -17.36 37.28
C ARG A 10 29.73 -16.20 36.70
N ILE A 11 29.36 -15.69 35.56
CA ILE A 11 29.96 -14.47 35.01
C ILE A 11 29.66 -13.30 35.95
N LEU A 12 30.67 -12.53 36.29
CA LEU A 12 30.55 -11.35 37.16
C LEU A 12 29.53 -10.38 36.56
N PRO A 13 28.69 -9.71 37.38
CA PRO A 13 27.66 -8.78 36.88
C PRO A 13 28.18 -7.69 35.93
N SER A 14 29.43 -7.23 36.13
CA SER A 14 30.11 -6.28 35.27
C SER A 14 30.41 -6.84 33.85
N LEU A 15 30.75 -8.13 33.75
CA LEU A 15 31.00 -8.81 32.47
C LEU A 15 29.70 -9.12 31.76
N GLN A 16 28.64 -9.48 32.48
CA GLN A 16 27.30 -9.65 31.91
C GLN A 16 26.78 -8.35 31.31
N SER A 17 26.92 -7.21 31.99
CA SER A 17 26.52 -5.92 31.51
C SER A 17 27.31 -5.49 30.24
N ALA A 18 28.63 -5.74 30.23
CA ALA A 18 29.49 -5.45 29.07
C ALA A 18 29.16 -6.34 27.87
N PHE A 19 28.87 -7.63 28.10
CA PHE A 19 28.45 -8.55 27.01
C PHE A 19 27.10 -8.19 26.43
N CYS A 20 26.11 -7.85 27.25
CA CYS A 20 24.82 -7.36 26.79
C CYS A 20 24.98 -6.07 25.98
N TYR A 21 25.77 -5.12 26.45
CA TYR A 21 26.09 -3.87 25.77
C TYR A 21 26.74 -4.12 24.38
N TRP A 22 27.74 -5.00 24.32
CA TRP A 22 28.42 -5.35 23.06
C TRP A 22 27.46 -6.02 22.04
N ARG A 23 26.61 -6.92 22.52
CA ARG A 23 25.59 -7.59 21.71
C ARG A 23 24.60 -6.58 21.14
N GLU A 24 24.07 -5.71 21.96
CA GLU A 24 23.13 -4.66 21.56
C GLU A 24 23.75 -3.72 20.51
N LYS A 25 24.98 -3.28 20.72
CA LYS A 25 25.72 -2.44 19.76
C LYS A 25 25.87 -3.11 18.38
N ASN A 26 26.19 -4.41 18.34
CA ASN A 26 26.33 -5.14 17.08
C ASN A 26 24.98 -5.38 16.36
N GLU A 27 23.89 -5.50 17.08
CA GLU A 27 22.56 -5.60 16.49
C GLU A 27 22.18 -4.29 15.79
N HIS A 28 22.44 -3.14 16.41
CA HIS A 28 22.23 -1.83 15.79
C HIS A 28 23.07 -1.62 14.52
N LYS A 29 24.31 -2.02 14.53
CA LYS A 29 25.15 -1.95 13.33
C LYS A 29 24.55 -2.70 12.16
N LYS A 30 24.02 -3.90 12.40
CA LYS A 30 23.32 -4.70 11.37
C LYS A 30 22.04 -4.02 10.87
N GLU A 31 21.31 -3.32 11.75
CA GLU A 31 20.10 -2.59 11.37
C GLU A 31 20.41 -1.37 10.51
N ILE A 32 21.46 -0.62 10.86
CA ILE A 32 21.97 0.50 10.06
C ILE A 32 22.40 0.02 8.67
N ASP A 33 23.21 -1.04 8.58
CA ASP A 33 23.62 -1.64 7.30
C ASP A 33 22.42 -2.01 6.44
N ARG A 34 21.41 -2.69 7.01
CA ARG A 34 20.19 -3.05 6.28
C ARG A 34 19.40 -1.83 5.82
N ALA A 35 19.31 -0.79 6.65
CA ALA A 35 18.60 0.44 6.30
C ALA A 35 19.25 1.16 5.12
N VAL A 36 20.57 1.36 5.16
CA VAL A 36 21.33 2.02 4.08
C VAL A 36 21.20 1.24 2.78
N ARG A 37 21.44 -0.09 2.79
CA ARG A 37 21.29 -0.93 1.58
C ARG A 37 19.87 -0.92 1.02
N ARG A 38 18.86 -0.83 1.88
CA ARG A 38 17.46 -0.72 1.45
C ARG A 38 17.17 0.62 0.79
N ILE A 39 17.64 1.72 1.39
CA ILE A 39 17.50 3.07 0.83
C ILE A 39 18.18 3.14 -0.55
N ALA A 40 19.41 2.66 -0.65
CA ALA A 40 20.17 2.63 -1.91
C ALA A 40 19.47 1.81 -3.00
N ALA A 41 18.82 0.70 -2.64
CA ALA A 41 18.07 -0.12 -3.59
C ALA A 41 16.76 0.53 -4.06
N LEU A 42 16.20 1.46 -3.27
CA LEU A 42 14.93 2.16 -3.58
C LEU A 42 15.15 3.53 -4.21
N ASP A 43 16.34 4.07 -4.11
CA ASP A 43 16.70 5.37 -4.69
C ASP A 43 16.70 5.27 -6.22
N LYS A 44 15.78 6.01 -6.83
CA LYS A 44 15.60 6.07 -8.29
C LYS A 44 16.16 7.35 -8.92
N ASN A 45 16.47 8.33 -8.08
CA ASN A 45 16.80 9.70 -8.52
C ASN A 45 18.30 9.95 -8.59
N THR A 46 19.11 9.11 -7.95
CA THR A 46 20.57 9.22 -7.95
C THR A 46 21.22 8.00 -8.59
N ALA A 47 22.47 8.15 -9.02
CA ALA A 47 23.25 7.01 -9.48
C ALA A 47 23.34 5.94 -8.38
N PRO A 48 23.30 4.64 -8.73
CA PRO A 48 23.42 3.57 -7.75
C PRO A 48 24.69 3.73 -6.90
N LYS A 49 24.52 3.78 -5.58
CA LYS A 49 25.64 3.86 -4.65
C LYS A 49 26.52 2.62 -4.72
N THR A 50 27.81 2.81 -4.86
CA THR A 50 28.80 1.74 -4.80
C THR A 50 28.84 1.11 -3.40
N PRO A 51 29.32 -0.12 -3.25
CA PRO A 51 29.50 -0.74 -1.93
C PRO A 51 30.34 0.13 -0.98
N SER A 52 31.42 0.74 -1.47
CA SER A 52 32.29 1.62 -0.67
C SER A 52 31.56 2.88 -0.20
N GLU A 53 30.75 3.52 -1.06
CA GLU A 53 29.93 4.67 -0.66
C GLU A 53 28.87 4.27 0.40
N GLN A 54 28.29 3.08 0.27
CA GLN A 54 27.34 2.57 1.26
C GLN A 54 28.04 2.33 2.61
N ASP A 55 29.22 1.76 2.62
CA ASP A 55 30.01 1.52 3.82
C ASP A 55 30.42 2.84 4.51
N GLN A 56 30.75 3.89 3.72
CA GLN A 56 31.01 5.23 4.28
C GLN A 56 29.75 5.85 4.90
N ILE A 57 28.60 5.71 4.28
CA ILE A 57 27.32 6.19 4.83
C ILE A 57 27.03 5.45 6.16
N ILE A 58 27.23 4.13 6.20
CA ILE A 58 27.04 3.32 7.41
C ILE A 58 27.94 3.85 8.53
N ALA A 59 29.24 4.07 8.26
CA ALA A 59 30.18 4.58 9.24
C ALA A 59 29.77 5.96 9.77
N ASN A 60 29.31 6.86 8.90
CA ASN A 60 28.82 8.19 9.29
C ASN A 60 27.58 8.12 10.20
N VAL A 61 26.64 7.21 9.90
CA VAL A 61 25.44 7.02 10.71
C VAL A 61 25.77 6.39 12.06
N GLU A 62 26.71 5.43 12.11
CA GLU A 62 27.21 4.83 13.35
C GLU A 62 27.88 5.88 14.24
N ASP A 63 28.68 6.75 13.65
CA ASP A 63 29.32 7.85 14.37
C ASP A 63 28.29 8.84 14.94
N ALA A 64 27.33 9.27 14.10
CA ALA A 64 26.24 10.14 14.52
C ALA A 64 25.41 9.50 15.65
N PHE A 65 25.13 8.21 15.55
CA PHE A 65 24.40 7.46 16.57
C PHE A 65 25.19 7.36 17.88
N SER A 66 26.49 7.05 17.83
CA SER A 66 27.33 6.93 19.02
C SER A 66 27.50 8.25 19.76
N LYS A 67 27.54 9.37 19.02
CA LYS A 67 27.64 10.73 19.58
C LYS A 67 26.27 11.37 19.87
N MET A 68 25.17 10.69 19.57
CA MET A 68 23.80 11.23 19.63
C MET A 68 23.68 12.57 18.86
N SER A 69 24.43 12.72 17.76
CA SER A 69 24.51 13.95 16.94
C SER A 69 23.53 13.93 15.77
N PHE A 70 22.27 13.64 16.03
CA PHE A 70 21.18 13.65 15.06
C PHE A 70 19.96 14.39 15.62
N ASN A 71 19.14 14.94 14.72
CA ASN A 71 17.93 15.68 15.11
C ASN A 71 16.75 15.28 14.20
N PHE A 72 15.86 14.44 14.70
CA PHE A 72 14.69 13.98 13.96
C PHE A 72 13.69 15.07 13.58
N SER A 73 13.79 16.29 14.16
CA SER A 73 12.94 17.42 13.75
C SER A 73 13.42 18.11 12.47
N ASN A 74 14.61 17.75 11.95
CA ASN A 74 15.19 18.34 10.74
C ASN A 74 14.50 17.80 9.47
N THR A 75 13.21 18.01 9.38
CA THR A 75 12.36 17.59 8.26
C THR A 75 11.81 18.81 7.52
N THR A 76 11.67 18.69 6.19
CA THR A 76 10.90 19.63 5.37
C THR A 76 9.45 19.18 5.21
N SER A 77 8.57 20.17 5.18
CA SER A 77 7.15 19.96 4.92
C SER A 77 6.86 20.24 3.46
N ILE A 78 6.35 19.26 2.74
CA ILE A 78 5.99 19.38 1.33
C ILE A 78 4.48 19.18 1.20
N THR A 79 3.83 20.07 0.46
CA THR A 79 2.43 19.89 0.10
C THR A 79 2.34 19.16 -1.23
N LEU A 80 1.96 17.87 -1.18
CA LEU A 80 1.66 17.10 -2.36
C LEU A 80 0.23 17.39 -2.80
N SER A 81 0.07 17.86 -4.05
CA SER A 81 -1.24 18.02 -4.66
C SER A 81 -1.52 16.81 -5.56
N GLN A 82 -2.54 16.05 -5.26
CA GLN A 82 -2.96 14.90 -6.05
C GLN A 82 -4.49 14.92 -6.18
N ASN A 83 -4.98 14.98 -7.43
CA ASN A 83 -6.42 15.03 -7.73
C ASN A 83 -7.17 16.13 -6.96
N GLY A 84 -6.59 17.33 -6.88
CA GLY A 84 -7.16 18.47 -6.16
C GLY A 84 -7.10 18.39 -4.63
N LYS A 85 -6.62 17.26 -4.08
CA LYS A 85 -6.41 17.09 -2.63
C LYS A 85 -4.98 17.47 -2.26
N LYS A 86 -4.83 18.40 -1.34
CA LYS A 86 -3.53 18.78 -0.78
C LYS A 86 -3.23 17.91 0.44
N ARG A 87 -2.07 17.24 0.46
CA ARG A 87 -1.58 16.49 1.61
C ARG A 87 -0.27 17.07 2.10
N LEU A 88 -0.19 17.40 3.38
CA LEU A 88 1.06 17.77 4.02
C LEU A 88 1.84 16.48 4.31
N VAL A 89 3.08 16.44 3.81
CA VAL A 89 3.99 15.30 3.95
C VAL A 89 5.30 15.85 4.53
N LYS A 90 5.88 15.12 5.47
CA LYS A 90 7.22 15.42 5.99
C LYS A 90 8.25 14.46 5.44
N GLN A 91 9.40 14.97 5.04
CA GLN A 91 10.53 14.16 4.61
C GLN A 91 11.86 14.78 5.03
N TYR A 92 12.89 13.96 5.12
CA TYR A 92 14.26 14.44 5.26
C TYR A 92 14.79 14.88 3.89
N ASN A 93 15.57 15.98 3.85
CA ASN A 93 16.10 16.52 2.60
C ASN A 93 17.10 15.59 1.94
N ASP A 94 17.92 14.93 2.75
CA ASP A 94 18.88 13.94 2.30
C ASP A 94 18.39 12.52 2.66
N LEU A 95 18.29 11.64 1.65
CA LEU A 95 17.90 10.25 1.82
C LEU A 95 18.89 9.45 2.67
N TYR A 96 20.15 9.87 2.70
CA TYR A 96 21.23 9.21 3.43
C TYR A 96 21.64 9.94 4.71
N SER A 97 20.88 10.94 5.14
CA SER A 97 21.09 11.57 6.44
C SER A 97 20.94 10.55 7.57
N ALA A 98 21.65 10.80 8.69
CA ALA A 98 21.59 9.95 9.86
C ALA A 98 20.14 9.80 10.35
N GLU A 99 19.38 10.87 10.35
CA GLU A 99 17.97 10.89 10.78
C GLU A 99 17.09 9.99 9.90
N ASN A 100 17.24 10.06 8.57
CA ASN A 100 16.43 9.21 7.67
C ASN A 100 16.81 7.73 7.82
N VAL A 101 18.11 7.42 7.86
CA VAL A 101 18.58 6.04 8.05
C VAL A 101 18.10 5.49 9.40
N LEU A 102 18.23 6.27 10.48
CA LEU A 102 17.75 5.87 11.81
C LEU A 102 16.22 5.73 11.87
N CYS A 103 15.46 6.54 11.12
CA CYS A 103 14.02 6.30 10.94
C CYS A 103 13.73 4.93 10.32
N HIS A 104 14.51 4.52 9.33
CA HIS A 104 14.39 3.16 8.76
C HIS A 104 14.77 2.07 9.76
N CYS A 105 15.76 2.31 10.64
CA CYS A 105 16.09 1.40 11.74
C CYS A 105 14.91 1.30 12.73
N ILE A 106 14.36 2.44 13.17
CA ILE A 106 13.19 2.49 14.07
C ILE A 106 12.04 1.68 13.46
N LYS A 107 11.76 1.86 12.16
CA LYS A 107 10.73 1.06 11.49
C LYS A 107 11.01 -0.43 11.57
N GLN A 108 12.24 -0.87 11.36
CA GLN A 108 12.61 -2.28 11.45
C GLN A 108 12.44 -2.82 12.87
N ILE A 109 12.80 -2.03 13.89
CA ILE A 109 12.61 -2.37 15.30
C ILE A 109 11.13 -2.55 15.61
N LEU A 110 10.29 -1.56 15.22
CA LEU A 110 8.84 -1.62 15.42
C LEU A 110 8.22 -2.83 14.72
N ASP A 111 8.57 -3.07 13.46
CA ASP A 111 8.07 -4.22 12.68
C ASP A 111 8.43 -5.55 13.37
N ARG A 112 9.63 -5.67 13.91
CA ARG A 112 10.14 -6.88 14.58
C ARG A 112 9.51 -7.10 15.96
N VAL A 113 9.52 -6.09 16.80
CA VAL A 113 9.06 -6.19 18.20
C VAL A 113 7.53 -6.38 18.24
N PHE A 114 6.79 -5.60 17.46
CA PHE A 114 5.33 -5.61 17.47
C PHE A 114 4.72 -6.54 16.42
N LYS A 115 5.55 -7.21 15.59
CA LYS A 115 5.12 -8.11 14.52
C LYS A 115 4.07 -7.44 13.63
N VAL A 116 4.34 -6.19 13.22
CA VAL A 116 3.39 -5.35 12.50
C VAL A 116 2.93 -6.03 11.21
N LYS A 117 1.62 -6.20 11.07
CA LYS A 117 0.99 -6.75 9.87
C LYS A 117 0.34 -5.61 9.09
N TYR A 118 0.81 -5.41 7.87
CA TYR A 118 0.23 -4.40 6.98
C TYR A 118 -0.95 -4.99 6.21
N PRO A 119 -2.05 -4.23 6.05
CA PRO A 119 -3.25 -4.73 5.40
C PRO A 119 -2.99 -5.07 3.92
N ASN A 120 -3.55 -6.20 3.48
CA ASN A 120 -3.44 -6.67 2.10
C ASN A 120 -4.72 -6.31 1.33
N ARG A 121 -4.63 -5.27 0.48
CA ARG A 121 -5.75 -4.77 -0.30
C ARG A 121 -6.47 -5.87 -1.10
N ASN A 122 -5.74 -6.76 -1.78
CA ASN A 122 -6.33 -7.77 -2.63
C ASN A 122 -7.06 -8.86 -1.81
N LYS A 123 -6.49 -9.25 -0.66
CA LYS A 123 -7.17 -10.16 0.27
C LYS A 123 -8.47 -9.54 0.77
N ILE A 124 -8.40 -8.32 1.30
CA ILE A 124 -9.58 -7.59 1.82
C ILE A 124 -10.65 -7.44 0.75
N SER A 125 -10.28 -7.06 -0.49
CA SER A 125 -11.24 -6.92 -1.59
C SER A 125 -11.94 -8.24 -1.90
N ARG A 126 -11.19 -9.35 -2.02
CA ARG A 126 -11.75 -10.66 -2.31
C ARG A 126 -12.70 -11.12 -1.20
N ASP A 127 -12.27 -11.00 0.06
CA ASP A 127 -13.06 -11.43 1.20
C ASP A 127 -14.34 -10.58 1.33
N LEU A 128 -14.27 -9.26 1.05
CA LEU A 128 -15.44 -8.37 0.99
C LEU A 128 -16.42 -8.76 -0.12
N PHE A 129 -15.95 -9.04 -1.34
CA PHE A 129 -16.82 -9.44 -2.45
C PHE A 129 -17.58 -10.74 -2.11
N SER A 130 -16.89 -11.73 -1.54
CA SER A 130 -17.51 -12.98 -1.09
C SER A 130 -18.54 -12.73 0.02
N THR A 131 -18.19 -11.92 1.02
CA THR A 131 -19.10 -11.61 2.13
C THR A 131 -20.34 -10.85 1.66
N LEU A 132 -20.18 -9.83 0.80
CA LEU A 132 -21.32 -9.06 0.30
C LEU A 132 -22.31 -9.93 -0.49
N SER A 133 -21.80 -10.86 -1.29
CA SER A 133 -22.65 -11.80 -2.03
C SER A 133 -23.49 -12.69 -1.11
N ALA A 134 -22.97 -13.06 0.06
CA ALA A 134 -23.71 -13.79 1.09
C ALA A 134 -24.65 -12.88 1.87
N THR A 135 -24.19 -11.67 2.22
CA THR A 135 -24.94 -10.70 3.05
C THR A 135 -26.27 -10.31 2.43
N ILE A 136 -26.34 -10.07 1.12
CA ILE A 136 -27.59 -9.67 0.46
C ILE A 136 -28.69 -10.75 0.49
N GLN A 137 -28.32 -11.99 0.80
CA GLN A 137 -29.25 -13.12 0.95
C GLN A 137 -29.80 -13.26 2.39
N MET A 138 -29.27 -12.51 3.36
CA MET A 138 -29.66 -12.58 4.76
C MET A 138 -31.01 -11.90 4.98
N SER A 139 -31.73 -12.34 6.02
CA SER A 139 -33.04 -11.77 6.43
C SER A 139 -32.92 -10.31 6.89
N ASP A 140 -31.83 -9.94 7.55
CA ASP A 140 -31.46 -8.57 7.87
C ASP A 140 -29.94 -8.42 7.88
N PHE A 141 -29.43 -7.20 7.74
CA PHE A 141 -28.01 -6.87 7.85
C PHE A 141 -27.77 -5.37 7.97
N THR A 142 -26.57 -5.05 8.48
CA THR A 142 -26.07 -3.67 8.54
C THR A 142 -24.65 -3.62 7.98
N ILE A 143 -24.37 -2.68 7.09
CA ILE A 143 -23.05 -2.40 6.53
C ILE A 143 -22.66 -0.98 6.94
N VAL A 144 -21.48 -0.85 7.55
CA VAL A 144 -20.94 0.46 7.94
C VAL A 144 -19.54 0.61 7.39
N LYS A 145 -19.34 1.68 6.64
CA LYS A 145 -18.01 2.14 6.19
C LYS A 145 -17.63 3.41 6.93
N PHE A 146 -16.41 3.49 7.41
CA PHE A 146 -15.86 4.69 8.05
C PHE A 146 -14.44 4.99 7.53
N ASP A 147 -13.96 6.21 7.74
CA ASP A 147 -12.64 6.70 7.33
C ASP A 147 -12.11 7.60 8.46
N PHE A 148 -10.85 7.47 8.81
CA PHE A 148 -10.23 8.38 9.78
C PHE A 148 -9.79 9.67 9.10
N LYS A 149 -10.12 10.79 9.70
CA LYS A 149 -9.75 12.12 9.18
C LYS A 149 -8.29 12.42 9.46
N ASP A 150 -7.52 12.76 8.40
CA ASP A 150 -6.10 13.13 8.48
C ASP A 150 -5.27 12.14 9.32
N TYR A 151 -5.45 10.86 9.06
CA TYR A 151 -5.08 9.75 9.91
C TYR A 151 -3.66 9.86 10.48
N PHE A 152 -2.63 9.84 9.62
CA PHE A 152 -1.24 9.89 10.08
C PHE A 152 -0.91 11.14 10.90
N ASN A 153 -1.32 12.32 10.42
CA ASN A 153 -1.02 13.58 11.10
C ASN A 153 -1.83 13.75 12.40
N SER A 154 -2.85 12.94 12.61
CA SER A 154 -3.67 12.96 13.83
C SER A 154 -3.16 12.05 14.95
N ILE A 155 -2.31 11.05 14.60
CA ILE A 155 -1.76 10.10 15.57
C ILE A 155 -0.56 10.70 16.29
N SER A 156 -0.66 10.86 17.62
CA SER A 156 0.48 11.26 18.46
C SER A 156 1.45 10.11 18.64
N SER A 157 2.66 10.24 18.10
CA SER A 157 3.74 9.27 18.30
C SER A 157 4.13 9.14 19.76
N ILE A 158 4.06 10.23 20.54
CA ILE A 158 4.35 10.26 21.98
C ILE A 158 3.30 9.42 22.72
N TYR A 159 2.00 9.61 22.41
CA TYR A 159 0.93 8.83 23.03
C TYR A 159 1.07 7.34 22.74
N VAL A 160 1.35 6.98 21.47
CA VAL A 160 1.57 5.59 21.09
C VAL A 160 2.78 5.00 21.84
N PHE A 161 3.86 5.78 21.96
CA PHE A 161 5.04 5.35 22.71
C PHE A 161 4.70 5.08 24.19
N GLU A 162 4.10 6.03 24.88
CA GLU A 162 3.81 5.90 26.32
C GLU A 162 2.79 4.79 26.63
N LYS A 163 1.76 4.64 25.79
CA LYS A 163 0.69 3.66 26.04
C LYS A 163 1.01 2.24 25.52
N TYR A 164 1.67 2.11 24.37
CA TYR A 164 1.75 0.83 23.67
C TYR A 164 3.19 0.32 23.44
N LEU A 165 4.19 1.21 23.33
CA LEU A 165 5.55 0.79 22.95
C LEU A 165 6.47 0.61 24.14
N LYS A 166 6.44 1.52 25.08
CA LYS A 166 7.45 1.68 26.14
C LYS A 166 7.72 0.41 26.96
N GLU A 167 6.66 -0.29 27.33
CA GLU A 167 6.79 -1.50 28.18
C GLU A 167 7.17 -2.75 27.37
N ASN A 168 6.96 -2.73 26.06
CA ASN A 168 7.31 -3.83 25.16
C ASN A 168 8.72 -3.71 24.57
N LEU A 169 9.36 -2.55 24.71
CA LEU A 169 10.74 -2.32 24.26
C LEU A 169 11.71 -2.68 25.40
N LEU A 170 12.23 -3.90 25.34
CA LEU A 170 13.13 -4.43 26.37
C LEU A 170 14.57 -3.93 26.21
N ASN A 171 14.99 -3.67 24.97
CA ASN A 171 16.31 -3.16 24.67
C ASN A 171 16.36 -1.64 24.96
N ARG A 172 17.30 -1.23 25.81
CA ARG A 172 17.43 0.17 26.27
C ARG A 172 17.75 1.12 25.13
N TYR A 173 18.65 0.73 24.22
CA TYR A 173 19.04 1.58 23.09
C TYR A 173 17.86 1.79 22.11
N GLU A 174 17.13 0.73 21.81
CA GLU A 174 15.93 0.81 20.98
C GLU A 174 14.88 1.75 21.59
N LYS A 175 14.69 1.60 22.91
CA LYS A 175 13.75 2.44 23.68
C LYS A 175 14.17 3.90 23.66
N ASP A 176 15.45 4.21 23.90
CA ASP A 176 15.97 5.57 23.93
C ASP A 176 15.96 6.21 22.53
N LEU A 177 16.31 5.46 21.48
CA LEU A 177 16.25 5.90 20.09
C LEU A 177 14.80 6.25 19.68
N ILE A 178 13.84 5.35 19.97
CA ILE A 178 12.44 5.58 19.64
C ILE A 178 11.88 6.74 20.46
N LYS A 179 12.23 6.86 21.74
CA LYS A 179 11.84 7.98 22.61
C LYS A 179 12.36 9.31 22.06
N SER A 180 13.61 9.38 21.62
CA SER A 180 14.17 10.57 20.95
C SER A 180 13.39 10.94 19.71
N PHE A 181 13.07 9.94 18.85
CA PHE A 181 12.28 10.14 17.64
C PHE A 181 10.88 10.69 17.94
N VAL A 182 10.11 10.06 18.83
CA VAL A 182 8.73 10.47 19.11
C VAL A 182 8.66 11.85 19.78
N ASN A 183 9.62 12.19 20.64
CA ASN A 183 9.70 13.52 21.26
C ASN A 183 10.00 14.60 20.24
N SER A 184 10.85 14.34 19.24
CA SER A 184 11.20 15.29 18.19
C SER A 184 10.07 15.47 17.18
N THR A 185 9.43 14.39 16.76
CA THR A 185 8.41 14.43 15.70
C THR A 185 7.00 14.71 16.20
N LYS A 186 6.66 14.31 17.44
CA LYS A 186 5.37 14.44 18.14
C LYS A 186 4.22 13.66 17.50
N TYR A 187 4.12 13.61 16.17
CA TYR A 187 3.06 12.95 15.40
C TYR A 187 3.64 12.01 14.34
N ALA A 188 2.85 11.02 13.94
CA ALA A 188 3.18 10.07 12.87
C ALA A 188 2.94 10.71 11.49
N TYR A 189 3.67 11.75 11.16
CA TYR A 189 3.46 12.50 9.91
C TYR A 189 3.55 11.63 8.66
N ALA A 190 2.61 11.84 7.73
CA ALA A 190 2.71 11.25 6.40
C ALA A 190 4.07 11.56 5.75
N GLY A 191 4.68 10.58 5.10
CA GLY A 191 5.99 10.68 4.44
C GLY A 191 7.15 10.10 5.23
N LEU A 192 7.10 10.05 6.55
CA LEU A 192 8.09 9.34 7.35
C LEU A 192 7.86 7.82 7.25
N CYS A 193 8.92 7.06 7.07
CA CYS A 193 8.83 5.60 6.91
C CYS A 193 8.30 4.87 8.16
N THR A 194 8.44 5.47 9.36
CA THR A 194 7.95 4.99 10.65
C THR A 194 6.43 5.13 10.82
N SER A 195 5.80 6.04 10.09
CA SER A 195 4.40 6.44 10.31
C SER A 195 3.43 5.28 10.14
N ASN A 196 3.63 4.45 9.11
CA ASN A 196 2.80 3.27 8.91
C ASN A 196 2.92 2.27 10.08
N ALA A 197 4.14 2.04 10.60
CA ALA A 197 4.33 1.11 11.71
C ALA A 197 3.64 1.61 12.99
N ILE A 198 3.83 2.91 13.33
CA ILE A 198 3.20 3.52 14.50
C ILE A 198 1.67 3.48 14.38
N ALA A 199 1.13 3.81 13.20
CA ALA A 199 -0.29 3.82 12.94
C ALA A 199 -0.90 2.40 13.02
N GLU A 200 -0.23 1.39 12.45
CA GLU A 200 -0.72 0.01 12.49
C GLU A 200 -0.64 -0.60 13.90
N ILE A 201 0.33 -0.20 14.72
CA ILE A 201 0.41 -0.65 16.11
C ILE A 201 -0.81 -0.19 16.91
N ILE A 202 -1.13 1.11 16.90
CA ILE A 202 -2.32 1.60 17.62
C ILE A 202 -3.62 1.09 17.00
N ALA A 203 -3.69 1.00 15.68
CA ALA A 203 -4.87 0.53 14.97
C ALA A 203 -5.18 -0.95 15.26
N LYS A 204 -4.17 -1.78 15.52
CA LYS A 204 -4.36 -3.17 15.95
C LYS A 204 -5.25 -3.26 17.20
N TYR A 205 -5.03 -2.39 18.18
CA TYR A 205 -5.86 -2.36 19.41
C TYR A 205 -7.28 -1.86 19.12
N PHE A 206 -7.41 -0.93 18.17
CA PHE A 206 -8.73 -0.48 17.70
C PHE A 206 -9.48 -1.63 17.01
N ASP A 207 -8.80 -2.34 16.09
CA ASP A 207 -9.37 -3.49 15.37
C ASP A 207 -9.79 -4.60 16.33
N GLU A 208 -8.96 -4.93 17.34
CA GLU A 208 -9.29 -5.91 18.39
C GLU A 208 -10.52 -5.48 19.20
N ALA A 209 -10.62 -4.21 19.57
CA ALA A 209 -11.77 -3.69 20.30
C ALA A 209 -13.06 -3.72 19.47
N VAL A 210 -12.99 -3.40 18.16
CA VAL A 210 -14.13 -3.53 17.24
C VAL A 210 -14.60 -4.98 17.18
N HIS A 211 -13.67 -5.95 17.01
CA HIS A 211 -14.03 -7.36 17.01
C HIS A 211 -14.70 -7.79 18.32
N GLN A 212 -14.17 -7.39 19.48
CA GLN A 212 -14.72 -7.75 20.78
C GLN A 212 -16.10 -7.19 21.01
N VAL A 213 -16.30 -5.89 20.73
CA VAL A 213 -17.57 -5.21 21.02
C VAL A 213 -18.66 -5.63 20.05
N PHE A 214 -18.36 -5.81 18.77
CA PHE A 214 -19.37 -6.22 17.78
C PHE A 214 -19.56 -7.73 17.65
N ALA A 215 -18.76 -8.56 18.31
CA ALA A 215 -18.94 -10.02 18.28
C ALA A 215 -20.33 -10.45 18.76
N SER A 216 -20.87 -9.81 19.81
CA SER A 216 -22.22 -10.07 20.33
C SER A 216 -23.33 -9.46 19.47
N ASN A 217 -23.00 -8.59 18.51
CA ASN A 217 -23.93 -7.91 17.63
C ASN A 217 -23.87 -8.47 16.20
N GLY A 218 -23.59 -9.75 16.07
CA GLY A 218 -23.62 -10.44 14.79
C GLY A 218 -22.55 -10.00 13.77
N LEU A 219 -21.35 -9.64 14.22
CA LEU A 219 -20.24 -9.27 13.33
C LEU A 219 -19.83 -10.45 12.45
N ILE A 220 -20.01 -10.32 11.14
CA ILE A 220 -19.61 -11.32 10.15
C ILE A 220 -18.39 -10.91 9.33
N PHE A 221 -18.12 -9.60 9.26
CA PHE A 221 -16.96 -9.08 8.53
C PHE A 221 -16.49 -7.77 9.16
N TYR A 222 -15.19 -7.67 9.39
CA TYR A 222 -14.51 -6.42 9.71
C TYR A 222 -13.13 -6.45 9.09
N GLU A 223 -12.82 -5.42 8.33
CA GLU A 223 -11.47 -5.20 7.78
C GLU A 223 -11.18 -3.70 7.68
N ARG A 224 -9.93 -3.35 7.92
CA ARG A 224 -9.43 -1.99 7.78
C ARG A 224 -8.26 -1.97 6.80
N TYR A 225 -8.24 -0.98 5.93
CA TYR A 225 -7.12 -0.68 5.06
C TYR A 225 -6.59 0.72 5.34
N ILE A 226 -5.57 0.83 6.20
CA ILE A 226 -4.98 2.08 6.68
C ILE A 226 -6.02 2.92 7.42
N ASP A 227 -6.62 3.90 6.75
CA ASP A 227 -7.62 4.84 7.29
C ASP A 227 -9.07 4.47 6.98
N ASP A 228 -9.30 3.62 5.98
CA ASP A 228 -10.62 3.15 5.58
C ASP A 228 -10.98 1.84 6.31
N GLY A 229 -12.11 1.81 7.03
CA GLY A 229 -12.65 0.61 7.68
C GLY A 229 -14.05 0.27 7.18
N ILE A 230 -14.37 -1.02 7.19
CA ILE A 230 -15.70 -1.53 6.88
C ILE A 230 -16.07 -2.65 7.82
N LEU A 231 -17.29 -2.65 8.33
CA LEU A 231 -17.88 -3.73 9.13
C LEU A 231 -19.25 -4.13 8.56
N ILE A 232 -19.58 -5.41 8.70
CA ILE A 232 -20.85 -5.98 8.28
C ILE A 232 -21.40 -6.83 9.43
N LEU A 233 -22.63 -6.57 9.81
CA LEU A 233 -23.38 -7.31 10.81
C LEU A 233 -24.48 -8.12 10.11
N ASN A 234 -24.82 -9.29 10.62
CA ASN A 234 -25.92 -10.14 10.12
C ASN A 234 -27.28 -9.78 10.74
N GLU A 235 -27.36 -8.65 11.42
CA GLU A 235 -28.56 -8.12 12.03
C GLU A 235 -28.68 -6.61 11.81
N HIS A 236 -29.86 -6.08 12.10
CA HIS A 236 -30.09 -4.65 12.07
C HIS A 236 -29.58 -3.99 13.35
N MET A 237 -28.77 -2.97 13.18
CA MET A 237 -28.38 -2.05 14.23
C MET A 237 -28.58 -0.62 13.74
N GLU A 238 -29.16 0.26 14.56
CA GLU A 238 -29.41 1.64 14.15
C GLU A 238 -28.12 2.44 13.91
N GLU A 239 -28.16 3.37 12.93
CA GLU A 239 -26.97 4.15 12.51
C GLU A 239 -26.31 4.89 13.68
N ASN A 240 -27.11 5.51 14.56
CA ASN A 240 -26.60 6.27 15.70
C ASN A 240 -25.97 5.35 16.76
N GLU A 241 -26.50 4.16 16.94
CA GLU A 241 -25.97 3.17 17.87
C GLU A 241 -24.60 2.68 17.43
N VAL A 242 -24.47 2.20 16.17
CA VAL A 242 -23.18 1.79 15.62
C VAL A 242 -22.14 2.90 15.70
N LYS A 243 -22.54 4.12 15.35
CA LYS A 243 -21.67 5.29 15.40
C LYS A 243 -21.20 5.60 16.82
N SER A 244 -22.11 5.57 17.80
CA SER A 244 -21.78 5.79 19.21
C SER A 244 -20.78 4.75 19.73
N ILE A 245 -20.97 3.47 19.39
CA ILE A 245 -20.05 2.40 19.77
C ILE A 245 -18.67 2.62 19.16
N LEU A 246 -18.59 2.90 17.85
CA LEU A 246 -17.33 3.17 17.18
C LEU A 246 -16.59 4.39 17.76
N GLU A 247 -17.32 5.48 18.08
CA GLU A 247 -16.74 6.67 18.71
C GLU A 247 -16.26 6.39 20.14
N SER A 248 -16.93 5.53 20.88
CA SER A 248 -16.51 5.08 22.22
C SER A 248 -15.21 4.27 22.13
N ILE A 249 -15.12 3.31 21.21
CA ILE A 249 -13.90 2.54 20.95
C ILE A 249 -12.74 3.47 20.56
N LEU A 250 -12.99 4.39 19.63
CA LEU A 250 -12.00 5.37 19.20
C LEU A 250 -11.49 6.19 20.38
N SER A 251 -12.38 6.68 21.23
CA SER A 251 -12.03 7.48 22.41
C SER A 251 -11.17 6.68 23.38
N CYS A 252 -11.52 5.44 23.67
CA CYS A 252 -10.77 4.56 24.55
C CYS A 252 -9.34 4.29 24.04
N ILE A 253 -9.19 4.05 22.75
CA ILE A 253 -7.90 3.66 22.14
C ILE A 253 -7.00 4.87 21.88
N PHE A 254 -7.53 5.95 21.30
CA PHE A 254 -6.76 7.10 20.83
C PHE A 254 -6.73 8.29 21.80
N HIS A 255 -7.70 8.40 22.73
CA HIS A 255 -7.87 9.58 23.58
C HIS A 255 -7.90 9.29 25.08
N ASP A 256 -7.35 8.15 25.51
CA ASP A 256 -7.33 7.75 26.90
C ASP A 256 -6.73 8.83 27.82
N ASN A 257 -7.53 9.30 28.77
CA ASN A 257 -7.20 10.40 29.66
C ASN A 257 -6.23 10.03 30.79
N SER A 258 -5.96 8.74 31.00
CA SER A 258 -4.98 8.29 32.02
C SER A 258 -3.55 8.67 31.69
N PHE A 259 -3.22 8.90 30.42
CA PHE A 259 -1.89 9.29 29.96
C PHE A 259 -1.73 10.82 29.90
N LYS A 260 -0.78 11.37 30.68
CA LYS A 260 -0.46 12.81 30.73
C LYS A 260 0.54 13.21 29.60
N CYS A 261 0.22 12.93 28.36
CA CYS A 261 1.05 13.29 27.20
C CYS A 261 0.20 13.89 26.07
N VAL A 262 0.88 14.34 24.99
CA VAL A 262 0.20 14.87 23.79
C VAL A 262 -0.64 13.75 23.17
N LYS A 263 -1.96 13.92 23.18
CA LYS A 263 -2.93 12.93 22.71
C LYS A 263 -3.06 12.92 21.19
N CYS A 264 -3.62 11.83 20.67
CA CYS A 264 -4.04 11.78 19.28
C CYS A 264 -5.19 12.79 19.03
N ARG A 265 -5.31 13.22 17.80
CA ARG A 265 -6.40 14.08 17.29
C ARG A 265 -7.30 13.27 16.35
N THR A 266 -7.16 11.96 16.35
CA THR A 266 -7.84 11.04 15.46
C THR A 266 -9.34 11.10 15.67
N LYS A 267 -10.09 11.23 14.57
CA LYS A 267 -11.55 11.22 14.57
C LYS A 267 -12.08 10.66 13.25
N PHE A 268 -13.30 10.20 13.24
CA PHE A 268 -13.95 9.78 12.01
C PHE A 268 -14.21 10.97 11.08
N ASN A 269 -14.16 10.71 9.79
CA ASN A 269 -14.52 11.66 8.74
C ASN A 269 -16.03 11.54 8.47
N SER A 270 -16.82 12.44 9.05
CA SER A 270 -18.28 12.42 8.94
C SER A 270 -18.79 12.43 7.49
N LYS A 271 -18.04 13.05 6.57
CA LYS A 271 -18.42 13.09 5.13
C LYS A 271 -18.25 11.74 4.42
N LYS A 272 -17.40 10.86 4.96
CA LYS A 272 -17.12 9.54 4.39
C LYS A 272 -17.72 8.38 5.19
N PHE A 273 -18.42 8.69 6.27
CA PHE A 273 -19.18 7.69 6.99
C PHE A 273 -20.38 7.26 6.14
N LYS A 274 -20.54 5.96 5.93
CA LYS A 274 -21.65 5.38 5.17
C LYS A 274 -22.30 4.29 5.99
N TYR A 275 -23.60 4.40 6.13
CA TYR A 275 -24.45 3.40 6.77
C TYR A 275 -25.47 2.88 5.75
N ILE A 276 -25.54 1.58 5.61
CA ILE A 276 -26.47 0.86 4.73
C ILE A 276 -27.05 -0.31 5.54
N SER A 277 -28.38 -0.41 5.56
CA SER A 277 -29.08 -1.56 6.12
C SER A 277 -30.05 -2.13 5.09
N ARG A 278 -30.47 -3.38 5.28
CA ARG A 278 -31.50 -3.98 4.43
C ARG A 278 -32.74 -3.08 4.35
N ARG A 279 -33.20 -2.55 5.50
CA ARG A 279 -34.35 -1.64 5.57
C ARG A 279 -34.16 -0.38 4.70
N LYS A 280 -32.97 0.21 4.75
CA LYS A 280 -32.65 1.40 3.97
C LYS A 280 -32.64 1.11 2.46
N ILE A 281 -32.12 -0.07 2.03
CA ILE A 281 -32.10 -0.47 0.62
C ILE A 281 -33.55 -0.71 0.09
N LEU A 282 -34.42 -1.24 0.90
CA LEU A 282 -35.83 -1.42 0.53
C LEU A 282 -36.54 -0.09 0.28
N ALA A 283 -36.14 0.98 0.96
CA ALA A 283 -36.71 2.32 0.81
C ALA A 283 -36.05 3.12 -0.36
N GLN A 284 -34.76 2.94 -0.58
CA GLN A 284 -34.02 3.70 -1.60
C GLN A 284 -32.76 2.98 -2.06
N LYS A 285 -32.28 3.31 -3.27
CA LYS A 285 -30.97 2.85 -3.76
C LYS A 285 -29.85 3.38 -2.86
N CYS A 286 -28.90 2.52 -2.52
CA CYS A 286 -27.77 2.85 -1.69
C CYS A 286 -26.46 2.49 -2.40
N SER A 287 -25.38 3.21 -2.08
CA SER A 287 -24.04 2.86 -2.56
C SER A 287 -22.97 3.26 -1.57
N PHE A 288 -21.85 2.58 -1.63
CA PHE A 288 -20.60 2.99 -0.99
C PHE A 288 -19.39 2.64 -1.88
N ASP A 289 -18.28 3.30 -1.61
CA ASP A 289 -16.98 2.98 -2.21
C ASP A 289 -16.03 2.41 -1.18
N PHE A 290 -15.24 1.41 -1.56
CA PHE A 290 -14.19 0.88 -0.71
C PHE A 290 -13.02 0.36 -1.56
N LEU A 291 -11.79 0.73 -1.21
CA LEU A 291 -10.57 0.34 -1.95
C LEU A 291 -10.61 0.67 -3.46
N GLY A 292 -11.39 1.67 -3.85
CA GLY A 292 -11.54 2.08 -5.25
C GLY A 292 -12.56 1.28 -6.05
N TYR A 293 -13.18 0.29 -5.44
CA TYR A 293 -14.41 -0.31 -5.94
C TYR A 293 -15.62 0.51 -5.50
N GLU A 294 -16.72 0.36 -6.21
CA GLU A 294 -18.02 0.93 -5.90
C GLU A 294 -19.07 -0.16 -5.87
N PHE A 295 -19.93 -0.12 -4.85
CA PHE A 295 -20.95 -1.13 -4.57
C PHE A 295 -22.31 -0.46 -4.56
N TRP A 296 -23.22 -0.91 -5.42
CA TRP A 296 -24.56 -0.35 -5.59
C TRP A 296 -25.60 -1.38 -5.14
N PHE A 297 -26.52 -0.97 -4.32
CA PHE A 297 -27.60 -1.81 -3.80
C PHE A 297 -28.94 -1.25 -4.22
N ALA A 298 -29.82 -2.13 -4.68
CA ALA A 298 -31.19 -1.79 -5.01
C ALA A 298 -32.13 -2.93 -4.62
N SER A 299 -33.38 -2.60 -4.33
CA SER A 299 -34.44 -3.57 -4.21
C SER A 299 -34.97 -3.96 -5.56
N LYS A 300 -35.29 -5.26 -5.75
CA LYS A 300 -35.85 -5.83 -6.97
C LYS A 300 -37.04 -6.70 -6.61
N SER A 301 -38.15 -6.51 -7.30
CA SER A 301 -39.30 -7.39 -7.15
C SER A 301 -38.99 -8.79 -7.68
N ALA A 302 -39.26 -9.80 -6.87
CA ALA A 302 -39.07 -11.20 -7.19
C ALA A 302 -40.39 -11.98 -6.96
N LYS A 303 -40.45 -13.22 -7.48
CA LYS A 303 -41.67 -14.06 -7.37
C LYS A 303 -42.12 -14.30 -5.92
N HIS A 304 -41.21 -14.30 -4.98
CA HIS A 304 -41.47 -14.60 -3.56
C HIS A 304 -41.15 -13.42 -2.61
N GLY A 305 -41.30 -12.18 -3.08
CA GLY A 305 -41.09 -11.00 -2.26
C GLY A 305 -40.12 -10.00 -2.88
N VAL A 306 -39.34 -9.31 -2.05
CA VAL A 306 -38.34 -8.33 -2.50
C VAL A 306 -36.94 -8.85 -2.23
N GLU A 307 -36.15 -8.97 -3.26
CA GLU A 307 -34.75 -9.33 -3.21
C GLU A 307 -33.87 -8.06 -3.28
N ILE A 308 -32.64 -8.18 -2.75
CA ILE A 308 -31.63 -7.14 -2.90
C ILE A 308 -30.67 -7.55 -4.00
N GLU A 309 -30.51 -6.68 -4.98
CA GLU A 309 -29.48 -6.78 -6.03
C GLU A 309 -28.30 -5.92 -5.66
N ILE A 310 -27.08 -6.46 -5.90
CA ILE A 310 -25.83 -5.72 -5.80
C ILE A 310 -25.18 -5.60 -7.17
N LYS A 311 -24.65 -4.41 -7.50
CA LYS A 311 -23.79 -4.20 -8.66
C LYS A 311 -22.43 -3.67 -8.21
N TYR A 312 -21.41 -4.08 -8.95
CA TYR A 312 -20.01 -3.81 -8.64
C TYR A 312 -19.41 -2.90 -9.71
N GLY A 313 -18.66 -1.90 -9.29
CA GLY A 313 -18.04 -0.96 -10.20
C GLY A 313 -16.68 -0.46 -9.75
N ILE A 314 -16.16 0.48 -10.52
CA ILE A 314 -14.93 1.22 -10.22
C ILE A 314 -15.30 2.68 -10.03
N THR A 315 -14.86 3.29 -8.94
CA THR A 315 -15.18 4.69 -8.64
C THR A 315 -14.75 5.64 -9.77
N GLN A 316 -15.54 6.68 -10.00
CA GLN A 316 -15.25 7.68 -11.01
C GLN A 316 -13.87 8.34 -10.80
N GLU A 317 -13.46 8.60 -9.56
CA GLU A 317 -12.13 9.15 -9.24
C GLU A 317 -11.00 8.24 -9.76
N LYS A 318 -11.16 6.93 -9.63
CA LYS A 318 -10.18 5.95 -10.11
C LYS A 318 -10.20 5.84 -11.62
N ARG A 319 -11.37 5.80 -12.25
CA ARG A 319 -11.49 5.81 -13.73
C ARG A 319 -10.80 7.05 -14.31
N LYS A 320 -11.06 8.23 -13.75
CA LYS A 320 -10.39 9.49 -14.16
C LYS A 320 -8.87 9.39 -14.04
N LYS A 321 -8.35 8.89 -12.91
CA LYS A 321 -6.90 8.72 -12.71
C LYS A 321 -6.25 7.85 -13.78
N TYR A 322 -6.92 6.78 -14.21
CA TYR A 322 -6.41 5.91 -15.26
C TYR A 322 -6.53 6.57 -16.65
N ASN A 323 -7.59 7.34 -16.89
CA ASN A 323 -7.70 8.17 -18.11
C ASN A 323 -6.56 9.18 -18.18
N ASP A 324 -6.29 9.94 -17.12
CA ASP A 324 -5.18 10.89 -17.04
C ASP A 324 -3.81 10.20 -17.28
N ARG A 325 -3.68 8.94 -16.91
CA ARG A 325 -2.49 8.15 -17.22
C ARG A 325 -2.41 7.77 -18.68
N LEU A 326 -3.50 7.32 -19.30
CA LEU A 326 -3.55 7.00 -20.73
C LEU A 326 -3.26 8.24 -21.59
N ASP A 327 -3.89 9.37 -21.25
CA ASP A 327 -3.71 10.63 -21.97
C ASP A 327 -2.23 11.07 -21.93
N ARG A 328 -1.55 10.89 -20.80
CA ARG A 328 -0.10 11.14 -20.71
C ARG A 328 0.73 10.18 -21.56
N LEU A 329 0.38 8.88 -21.61
CA LEU A 329 1.10 7.92 -22.46
C LEU A 329 0.97 8.28 -23.93
N ILE A 330 -0.20 8.72 -24.36
CA ILE A 330 -0.48 9.15 -25.74
C ILE A 330 0.26 10.47 -26.03
N SER A 331 0.21 11.45 -25.12
CA SER A 331 0.94 12.72 -25.27
C SER A 331 2.45 12.50 -25.43
N CYS A 332 3.05 11.59 -24.66
CA CYS A 332 4.46 11.22 -24.84
C CYS A 332 4.76 10.59 -26.20
N TYR A 333 3.81 9.88 -26.79
CA TYR A 333 3.94 9.30 -28.13
C TYR A 333 3.89 10.38 -29.23
N THR A 334 2.99 11.33 -29.10
CA THR A 334 2.78 12.41 -30.09
C THR A 334 3.78 13.56 -29.94
N ASP A 335 4.52 13.65 -28.85
CA ASP A 335 5.49 14.72 -28.62
C ASP A 335 6.63 14.66 -29.65
N PRO A 336 6.76 15.66 -30.54
CA PRO A 336 7.83 15.70 -31.55
C PRO A 336 9.22 15.88 -30.92
N ALA A 337 9.30 16.49 -29.74
CA ALA A 337 10.57 16.72 -29.02
C ALA A 337 11.09 15.48 -28.30
N SER A 338 10.26 14.44 -28.16
CA SER A 338 10.70 13.20 -27.52
C SER A 338 11.77 12.49 -28.37
N SER A 339 12.90 12.18 -27.75
CA SER A 339 14.00 11.41 -28.33
C SER A 339 13.83 9.89 -28.10
N ASP A 340 12.65 9.43 -27.67
CA ASP A 340 12.41 8.03 -27.39
C ASP A 340 12.66 7.14 -28.61
N TYR A 341 13.44 6.09 -28.40
CA TYR A 341 13.69 5.07 -29.42
C TYR A 341 12.39 4.34 -29.75
N ASN A 342 12.07 4.27 -31.06
CA ASN A 342 10.90 3.57 -31.58
C ASN A 342 9.59 3.90 -30.81
N LYS A 343 9.11 5.13 -30.91
CA LYS A 343 7.95 5.64 -30.18
C LYS A 343 6.70 4.75 -30.27
N LEU A 344 6.46 4.15 -31.44
CA LEU A 344 5.31 3.28 -31.68
C LEU A 344 5.39 1.99 -30.85
N GLU A 345 6.56 1.31 -30.87
CA GLU A 345 6.75 0.12 -30.07
C GLU A 345 6.71 0.44 -28.57
N LEU A 346 7.29 1.56 -28.16
CA LEU A 346 7.22 2.00 -26.77
C LEU A 346 5.77 2.25 -26.33
N LEU A 347 4.95 2.90 -27.16
CA LEU A 347 3.53 3.06 -26.89
C LEU A 347 2.82 1.71 -26.77
N ARG A 348 3.11 0.75 -27.67
CA ARG A 348 2.56 -0.60 -27.62
C ARG A 348 2.87 -1.29 -26.28
N HIS A 349 4.13 -1.22 -25.83
CA HIS A 349 4.52 -1.79 -24.55
C HIS A 349 3.85 -1.08 -23.37
N ARG A 350 3.75 0.24 -23.39
CA ARG A 350 3.10 1.05 -22.34
C ARG A 350 1.60 0.73 -22.22
N ILE A 351 0.90 0.61 -23.34
CA ILE A 351 -0.54 0.23 -23.35
C ILE A 351 -0.70 -1.24 -22.91
N ALA A 352 0.18 -2.14 -23.37
CA ALA A 352 0.17 -3.52 -22.92
C ALA A 352 0.39 -3.63 -21.40
N ALA A 353 1.36 -2.91 -20.85
CA ALA A 353 1.62 -2.85 -19.41
C ALA A 353 0.44 -2.22 -18.64
N PHE A 354 -0.14 -1.13 -19.16
CA PHE A 354 -1.30 -0.48 -18.58
C PHE A 354 -2.51 -1.44 -18.48
N SER A 355 -2.80 -2.20 -19.55
CA SER A 355 -3.98 -3.04 -19.70
C SER A 355 -3.80 -4.49 -19.24
N SER A 356 -2.66 -4.83 -18.66
CA SER A 356 -2.32 -6.18 -18.22
C SER A 356 -2.04 -6.24 -16.72
N ARG A 357 -1.78 -7.45 -16.26
CA ARG A 357 -1.21 -7.76 -14.96
C ARG A 357 0.28 -8.02 -15.14
N GLU A 358 1.13 -7.24 -14.49
CA GLU A 358 2.58 -7.43 -14.51
C GLU A 358 3.00 -8.22 -13.28
N VAL A 359 3.65 -9.36 -13.49
CA VAL A 359 4.12 -10.25 -12.42
C VAL A 359 5.64 -10.39 -12.52
N TYR A 360 6.34 -10.13 -11.43
CA TYR A 360 7.80 -10.18 -11.37
C TYR A 360 8.29 -10.51 -9.95
N LEU A 361 9.57 -10.88 -9.84
CA LEU A 361 10.24 -11.11 -8.57
C LEU A 361 11.10 -9.94 -8.15
N THR A 362 11.06 -9.60 -6.88
CA THR A 362 12.01 -8.69 -6.24
C THR A 362 12.72 -9.40 -5.12
N LYS A 363 14.01 -9.08 -4.92
CA LYS A 363 14.70 -9.53 -3.72
C LYS A 363 14.24 -8.71 -2.51
N HIS A 364 13.85 -9.43 -1.46
CA HIS A 364 13.61 -8.84 -0.16
C HIS A 364 14.42 -9.63 0.86
N PHE A 365 15.49 -9.03 1.41
CA PHE A 365 16.51 -9.73 2.19
C PHE A 365 17.12 -10.89 1.40
N ARG A 366 17.02 -12.13 1.91
CA ARG A 366 17.54 -13.34 1.28
C ARG A 366 16.50 -14.11 0.46
N SER A 367 15.24 -13.64 0.44
CA SER A 367 14.14 -14.30 -0.25
C SER A 367 13.66 -13.51 -1.46
N ASN A 368 13.17 -14.23 -2.47
CA ASN A 368 12.45 -13.65 -3.59
C ASN A 368 11.00 -13.42 -3.19
N VAL A 369 10.48 -12.23 -3.46
CA VAL A 369 9.10 -11.86 -3.18
C VAL A 369 8.38 -11.56 -4.49
N TRP A 370 7.27 -12.23 -4.70
CA TRP A 370 6.37 -11.97 -5.81
C TRP A 370 5.78 -10.57 -5.73
N ARG A 371 5.83 -9.87 -6.84
CA ARG A 371 5.17 -8.57 -7.00
C ARG A 371 4.22 -8.63 -8.16
N VAL A 372 3.04 -8.05 -7.94
CA VAL A 372 2.00 -7.94 -8.96
C VAL A 372 1.53 -6.50 -8.99
N LYS A 373 1.45 -5.91 -10.20
CA LYS A 373 0.91 -4.57 -10.40
C LYS A 373 0.10 -4.51 -11.70
N GLY A 374 -0.49 -3.36 -11.98
CA GLY A 374 -1.30 -3.10 -13.17
C GLY A 374 -2.80 -3.00 -12.87
N PHE A 375 -3.56 -2.52 -13.84
CA PHE A 375 -5.00 -2.29 -13.71
C PHE A 375 -5.75 -3.58 -13.33
N ILE A 376 -5.51 -4.67 -14.06
CA ILE A 376 -6.19 -5.95 -13.84
C ILE A 376 -5.90 -6.49 -12.42
N SER A 377 -4.67 -6.32 -11.91
CA SER A 377 -4.36 -6.73 -10.53
C SER A 377 -5.10 -5.89 -9.48
N ASN A 378 -5.27 -4.60 -9.76
CA ASN A 378 -5.94 -3.69 -8.82
C ASN A 378 -7.46 -3.91 -8.74
N TYR A 379 -8.06 -4.45 -9.81
CA TYR A 379 -9.51 -4.69 -9.91
C TYR A 379 -9.80 -6.16 -10.26
N GLY A 380 -8.95 -7.08 -9.80
CA GLY A 380 -9.01 -8.51 -10.13
C GLY A 380 -10.32 -9.20 -9.76
N GLU A 381 -11.03 -8.70 -8.75
CA GLU A 381 -12.29 -9.30 -8.31
C GLU A 381 -13.42 -9.12 -9.34
N LEU A 382 -13.42 -8.03 -10.11
CA LEU A 382 -14.41 -7.82 -11.18
C LEU A 382 -14.33 -8.89 -12.27
N ARG A 383 -13.16 -9.53 -12.44
CA ARG A 383 -12.98 -10.60 -13.43
C ARG A 383 -14.00 -11.74 -13.30
N TYR A 384 -14.35 -12.06 -12.07
CA TYR A 384 -15.28 -13.16 -11.77
C TYR A 384 -16.75 -12.78 -12.01
N LEU A 385 -17.01 -11.49 -12.25
CA LEU A 385 -18.34 -10.92 -12.47
C LEU A 385 -18.58 -10.48 -13.94
N LEU A 386 -17.55 -10.60 -14.79
CA LEU A 386 -17.70 -10.33 -16.21
C LEU A 386 -18.75 -11.29 -16.81
N ASP A 387 -19.59 -10.80 -17.68
CA ASP A 387 -20.70 -11.52 -18.34
C ASP A 387 -21.84 -11.98 -17.39
N SER A 388 -21.78 -11.67 -16.09
CA SER A 388 -22.84 -12.04 -15.13
C SER A 388 -23.99 -11.01 -15.03
N GLY A 389 -23.81 -9.83 -15.62
CA GLY A 389 -24.72 -8.70 -15.46
C GLY A 389 -24.62 -7.99 -14.10
N LEU A 390 -23.68 -8.41 -13.24
CA LEU A 390 -23.46 -7.79 -11.91
C LEU A 390 -22.52 -6.59 -11.95
N ILE A 391 -21.86 -6.33 -13.07
CA ILE A 391 -21.05 -5.13 -13.22
C ILE A 391 -21.94 -3.94 -13.54
N GLU A 392 -21.69 -2.81 -12.89
CA GLU A 392 -22.37 -1.55 -13.16
C GLU A 392 -22.07 -1.08 -14.58
N THR A 393 -23.10 -0.62 -15.31
CA THR A 393 -23.07 -0.34 -16.76
C THR A 393 -21.94 0.61 -17.15
N SER A 394 -21.78 1.73 -16.43
CA SER A 394 -20.73 2.72 -16.75
C SER A 394 -19.31 2.19 -16.51
N THR A 395 -19.15 1.24 -15.62
CA THR A 395 -17.88 0.53 -15.40
C THR A 395 -17.61 -0.45 -16.54
N GLU A 396 -18.63 -1.19 -16.97
CA GLU A 396 -18.48 -2.14 -18.08
C GLU A 396 -18.14 -1.40 -19.38
N GLU A 397 -18.84 -0.32 -19.69
CA GLU A 397 -18.54 0.58 -20.83
C GLU A 397 -17.11 1.10 -20.73
N TYR A 398 -16.71 1.63 -19.56
CA TYR A 398 -15.35 2.07 -19.32
C TYR A 398 -14.31 1.00 -19.62
N LEU A 399 -14.53 -0.24 -19.18
CA LEU A 399 -13.59 -1.34 -19.43
C LEU A 399 -13.48 -1.67 -20.92
N LYS A 400 -14.56 -1.52 -21.68
CA LYS A 400 -14.61 -1.80 -23.12
C LYS A 400 -14.01 -0.68 -23.98
N SER A 401 -14.21 0.59 -23.62
CA SER A 401 -13.96 1.74 -24.50
C SER A 401 -12.81 2.65 -24.09
N THR A 402 -12.32 2.61 -22.84
CA THR A 402 -11.44 3.66 -22.30
C THR A 402 -10.15 3.88 -23.10
N ILE A 403 -9.56 2.83 -23.70
CA ILE A 403 -8.34 2.97 -24.50
C ILE A 403 -8.67 3.66 -25.83
N ASP A 404 -9.77 3.25 -26.49
CA ASP A 404 -10.22 3.85 -27.74
C ASP A 404 -10.58 5.32 -27.56
N GLU A 405 -11.30 5.63 -26.50
CA GLU A 405 -11.66 7.01 -26.14
C GLU A 405 -10.44 7.89 -25.88
N ALA A 406 -9.36 7.35 -25.34
CA ALA A 406 -8.14 8.11 -25.11
C ALA A 406 -7.48 8.55 -26.43
N PHE A 407 -7.48 7.70 -27.46
CA PHE A 407 -7.01 8.09 -28.80
C PHE A 407 -7.95 9.11 -29.44
N ASN A 408 -9.26 8.92 -29.32
CA ASN A 408 -10.25 9.87 -29.81
C ASN A 408 -10.09 11.27 -29.16
N ARG A 409 -9.88 11.32 -27.83
CA ARG A 409 -9.61 12.59 -27.12
C ARG A 409 -8.31 13.26 -27.59
N ALA A 410 -7.32 12.49 -27.97
CA ALA A 410 -6.06 13.00 -28.49
C ALA A 410 -6.15 13.44 -29.96
N GLY A 411 -7.24 13.14 -30.68
CA GLY A 411 -7.43 13.48 -32.08
C GLY A 411 -6.47 12.74 -33.01
N ILE A 412 -6.03 11.53 -32.65
CA ILE A 412 -5.11 10.73 -33.46
C ILE A 412 -5.72 9.37 -33.82
N ASP A 413 -5.30 8.84 -34.95
CA ASP A 413 -5.70 7.50 -35.38
C ASP A 413 -5.11 6.44 -34.49
N LYS A 414 -5.89 5.37 -34.23
CA LYS A 414 -5.41 4.23 -33.48
C LYS A 414 -4.27 3.52 -34.24
N PRO A 415 -3.17 3.21 -33.56
CA PRO A 415 -2.11 2.40 -34.16
C PRO A 415 -2.61 1.01 -34.57
N TYR A 416 -1.94 0.40 -35.55
CA TYR A 416 -2.31 -0.89 -36.14
C TYR A 416 -2.53 -2.02 -35.10
N PHE A 417 -1.79 -2.03 -34.02
CA PHE A 417 -1.88 -3.06 -32.97
C PHE A 417 -3.15 -2.93 -32.10
N LEU A 418 -3.89 -1.83 -32.24
CA LEU A 418 -5.20 -1.63 -31.59
C LEU A 418 -6.36 -1.79 -32.58
N MET A 419 -6.07 -1.83 -33.89
CA MET A 419 -7.08 -2.04 -34.93
C MET A 419 -7.46 -3.51 -34.97
N GLY A 420 -8.76 -3.81 -34.83
CA GLY A 420 -9.27 -5.15 -34.87
C GLY A 420 -9.30 -5.75 -36.28
N GLY A 421 -8.93 -6.98 -36.42
CA GLY A 421 -9.00 -7.69 -37.70
C GLY A 421 -8.20 -9.00 -37.71
N GLY A 422 -8.62 -10.00 -37.00
CA GLY A 422 -8.02 -11.32 -37.04
C GLY A 422 -8.02 -12.06 -35.70
N LYS A 423 -7.65 -13.32 -35.70
CA LYS A 423 -7.59 -14.21 -34.51
C LYS A 423 -6.67 -13.69 -33.37
N MET A 424 -5.83 -12.70 -33.62
CA MET A 424 -4.93 -12.07 -32.65
C MET A 424 -5.54 -10.82 -32.00
N ASN A 425 -6.79 -10.57 -32.18
CA ASN A 425 -7.51 -9.40 -31.71
C ASN A 425 -7.87 -9.47 -30.23
N CYS A 426 -6.97 -9.89 -29.42
CA CYS A 426 -6.99 -9.57 -27.99
C CYS A 426 -6.71 -8.08 -27.88
N GLY A 427 -7.65 -7.24 -28.27
CA GLY A 427 -7.50 -5.81 -28.16
C GLY A 427 -6.89 -5.49 -26.81
N TYR A 428 -6.11 -4.46 -26.74
CA TYR A 428 -5.64 -3.92 -25.45
C TYR A 428 -6.82 -3.31 -24.65
N ASN A 429 -8.01 -3.77 -24.90
CA ASN A 429 -9.26 -3.49 -24.22
C ASN A 429 -9.21 -4.08 -22.80
N LEU A 430 -9.54 -3.26 -21.80
CA LEU A 430 -9.45 -3.69 -20.40
C LEU A 430 -10.41 -4.84 -20.06
N TYR A 431 -11.59 -4.87 -20.67
CA TYR A 431 -12.58 -5.93 -20.45
C TYR A 431 -12.06 -7.30 -20.94
N GLY A 432 -11.63 -7.39 -22.17
CA GLY A 432 -11.09 -8.63 -22.75
C GLY A 432 -9.82 -9.10 -22.06
N ASN A 433 -8.92 -8.16 -21.72
CA ASN A 433 -7.69 -8.48 -21.01
C ASN A 433 -7.97 -8.93 -19.55
N MET A 434 -8.98 -8.39 -18.90
CA MET A 434 -9.43 -8.83 -17.59
C MET A 434 -10.04 -10.24 -17.65
N LYS A 435 -10.89 -10.51 -18.65
CA LYS A 435 -11.51 -11.82 -18.89
C LYS A 435 -10.46 -12.93 -19.07
N THR A 436 -9.44 -12.66 -19.87
CA THR A 436 -8.32 -13.58 -20.13
C THR A 436 -7.25 -13.55 -19.05
N ASN A 437 -7.37 -12.70 -18.05
CA ASN A 437 -6.34 -12.45 -17.02
C ASN A 437 -4.96 -12.19 -17.64
N LYS A 438 -4.92 -11.35 -18.69
CA LYS A 438 -3.70 -11.09 -19.47
C LYS A 438 -2.54 -10.70 -18.56
N THR A 439 -1.48 -11.48 -18.64
CA THR A 439 -0.35 -11.34 -17.72
C THR A 439 0.96 -11.19 -18.50
N ILE A 440 1.77 -10.18 -18.10
CA ILE A 440 3.17 -10.06 -18.49
C ILE A 440 3.98 -10.65 -17.34
N LEU A 441 4.53 -11.85 -17.56
CA LEU A 441 5.24 -12.61 -16.54
C LEU A 441 6.75 -12.46 -16.74
N LEU A 442 7.36 -11.58 -15.95
CA LEU A 442 8.78 -11.22 -15.99
C LEU A 442 9.56 -12.04 -14.94
N VAL A 443 9.52 -13.36 -15.08
CA VAL A 443 10.22 -14.31 -14.20
C VAL A 443 10.88 -15.36 -15.08
N ASP A 444 12.21 -15.49 -14.93
CA ASP A 444 13.00 -16.46 -15.69
C ASP A 444 12.50 -17.89 -15.45
N HIS A 445 12.57 -18.72 -16.46
CA HIS A 445 12.15 -20.14 -16.50
C HIS A 445 10.63 -20.43 -16.42
N ILE A 446 9.80 -19.47 -15.99
CA ILE A 446 8.31 -19.66 -15.92
C ILE A 446 7.53 -18.60 -16.70
N GLY A 447 8.21 -17.60 -17.28
CA GLY A 447 7.64 -16.55 -18.10
C GLY A 447 8.59 -16.21 -19.24
N TYR A 448 8.90 -14.91 -19.38
CA TYR A 448 9.93 -14.49 -20.31
C TYR A 448 11.30 -15.01 -19.82
N ASP A 449 11.93 -15.91 -20.56
CA ASP A 449 13.32 -16.28 -20.33
C ASP A 449 14.27 -15.09 -20.62
N TYR A 450 15.56 -15.23 -20.29
CA TYR A 450 16.51 -14.14 -20.49
C TYR A 450 16.57 -13.65 -21.94
N LYS A 451 16.55 -14.56 -22.91
CA LYS A 451 16.63 -14.23 -24.35
C LYS A 451 15.39 -13.45 -24.80
N SER A 452 14.21 -13.91 -24.42
CA SER A 452 12.94 -13.25 -24.72
C SER A 452 12.82 -11.89 -24.03
N LEU A 453 13.29 -11.76 -22.79
CA LEU A 453 13.32 -10.49 -22.07
C LEU A 453 14.29 -9.49 -22.75
N VAL A 454 15.46 -9.94 -23.21
CA VAL A 454 16.39 -9.09 -23.98
C VAL A 454 15.75 -8.62 -25.28
N ALA A 455 15.06 -9.52 -26.02
CA ALA A 455 14.34 -9.15 -27.23
C ALA A 455 13.25 -8.10 -26.95
N LEU A 456 12.47 -8.31 -25.89
CA LEU A 456 11.44 -7.36 -25.41
C LEU A 456 12.04 -5.98 -25.07
N CYS A 457 13.14 -5.97 -24.32
CA CYS A 457 13.85 -4.76 -23.93
C CYS A 457 14.43 -3.98 -25.13
N LYS A 458 15.00 -4.69 -26.10
CA LYS A 458 15.56 -4.07 -27.33
C LYS A 458 14.50 -3.33 -28.14
N GLN A 459 13.26 -3.82 -28.21
CA GLN A 459 12.16 -3.17 -28.93
C GLN A 459 11.91 -1.74 -28.44
N ILE A 460 12.16 -1.48 -27.16
CA ILE A 460 12.00 -0.16 -26.54
C ILE A 460 13.32 0.53 -26.20
N GLY A 461 14.42 0.12 -26.83
CA GLY A 461 15.73 0.77 -26.70
C GLY A 461 16.44 0.53 -25.37
N ILE A 462 16.22 -0.61 -24.72
CA ILE A 462 16.98 -1.05 -23.53
C ILE A 462 18.01 -2.09 -23.96
N ASN A 463 19.30 -1.76 -23.80
CA ASN A 463 20.40 -2.66 -24.13
C ASN A 463 20.64 -3.66 -22.99
N ASN A 464 21.05 -4.88 -23.35
CA ASN A 464 21.44 -5.92 -22.40
C ASN A 464 22.92 -5.82 -21.94
N ILE A 465 23.65 -4.82 -22.43
CA ILE A 465 25.03 -4.49 -22.05
C ILE A 465 24.97 -3.09 -21.40
N ASP A 466 25.66 -2.89 -20.31
CA ASP A 466 25.80 -1.59 -19.66
C ASP A 466 26.93 -0.74 -20.29
N ALA A 467 27.07 0.49 -19.80
CA ALA A 467 28.11 1.41 -20.30
C ALA A 467 29.56 0.92 -20.09
N SER A 468 29.77 -0.05 -19.21
CA SER A 468 31.07 -0.67 -18.94
C SER A 468 31.34 -1.92 -19.80
N GLY A 469 30.45 -2.26 -20.73
CA GLY A 469 30.52 -3.45 -21.57
C GLY A 469 30.10 -4.75 -20.86
N LYS A 470 29.59 -4.68 -19.63
CA LYS A 470 29.14 -5.83 -18.84
C LYS A 470 27.70 -6.20 -19.13
N ARG A 471 27.44 -7.50 -19.21
CA ARG A 471 26.08 -8.04 -19.41
C ARG A 471 25.20 -7.74 -18.20
N ARG A 472 24.03 -7.13 -18.44
CA ARG A 472 23.00 -6.86 -17.41
C ARG A 472 22.33 -8.15 -16.98
N GLY A 473 22.16 -8.33 -15.68
CA GLY A 473 21.42 -9.46 -15.12
C GLY A 473 19.91 -9.36 -15.36
N TYR A 474 19.22 -10.51 -15.28
CA TYR A 474 17.76 -10.60 -15.49
C TYR A 474 16.97 -9.57 -14.67
N GLY A 475 17.22 -9.49 -13.36
CA GLY A 475 16.50 -8.55 -12.47
C GLY A 475 16.72 -7.08 -12.82
N THR A 476 17.89 -6.72 -13.35
CA THR A 476 18.18 -5.35 -13.83
C THR A 476 17.36 -5.04 -15.07
N LEU A 477 17.31 -5.94 -16.04
CA LEU A 477 16.50 -5.77 -17.25
C LEU A 477 15.01 -5.68 -16.92
N VAL A 478 14.49 -6.50 -16.01
CA VAL A 478 13.11 -6.41 -15.54
C VAL A 478 12.84 -5.03 -14.94
N ARG A 479 13.71 -4.54 -14.06
CA ARG A 479 13.56 -3.20 -13.46
C ARG A 479 13.54 -2.10 -14.52
N ASP A 480 14.49 -2.15 -15.45
CA ASP A 480 14.62 -1.14 -16.50
C ASP A 480 13.41 -1.16 -17.45
N TYR A 481 12.92 -2.35 -17.80
CA TYR A 481 11.65 -2.51 -18.53
C TYR A 481 10.48 -1.92 -17.79
N LEU A 482 10.27 -2.26 -16.51
CA LEU A 482 9.14 -1.78 -15.70
C LEU A 482 9.16 -0.26 -15.43
N ILE A 483 10.31 0.38 -15.58
CA ILE A 483 10.45 1.84 -15.48
C ILE A 483 10.06 2.51 -16.80
N LYS A 484 10.41 1.90 -17.93
CA LYS A 484 10.24 2.50 -19.27
C LYS A 484 8.87 2.21 -19.85
N ALA A 485 8.33 1.02 -19.67
CA ALA A 485 6.99 0.57 -20.06
C ALA A 485 5.95 0.89 -18.98
#